data_0a0367157787279673b327c9012fc702
#
_entry.id   0a0367157787279673b327c9012fc702
#
_cell.length_a   1.000
_cell.length_b   1.000
_cell.length_c   1.000
_cell.angle_alpha   90.00
_cell.angle_beta   90.00
_cell.angle_gamma   90.00
#
_symmetry.space_group_name_H-M   'P 1'
#
loop_
_entity.id
_entity.type
_entity.pdbx_description
1 polymer ?
#
loop_
_entity_poly.entity_id
_entity_poly.type
_entity_poly.pdbx_seq_one_letter_code
_entity_poly.pdbx_strand_id
1 'polypeptide(L)'
;MTTPNKTQLYTKLDQWIDAHFDEQVKFLQKVIQVPTDTPPGNNTPHALHVAELVKAYGMQAEPHAVPEAIVREAGLESITNLIIKRQYGQGGKTLALNAHGDVVPPGEGWTYPPYGAEIHDGRIYGRAAAVSKCDFSTYIFAVRALESLGADLTGRIELQFTYDEEFGGELGPGWLLKNKLTKPDLAIAAGFSYQIITAHNGCLQFEVTVNGKMGHAAVPTSGVDALQAAVKIMNALYGLNETYKSIKSTVPGINHPYLNIGLISGGTNTNVIPGKVVLKLDRRMIPEEDPAQVEQSIRDAIDAVWKQIPGITAETKRILLARALKPLPGSTELVAALQQHAKEEFGEAIPACGTPLYADARLYCEAGIPVVLYGAGPRTVEESRAKQPDERLELEDLRRATKVIARTCLDMMSA
;
A
#
# COMPACT_ATOMS: atom_id res chain seq x y z
N MET A 1 -31.99 0.31 -33.31
CA MET A 1 -31.85 -0.39 -32.02
C MET A 1 -31.73 0.65 -30.95
N THR A 2 -32.60 0.65 -29.95
CA THR A 2 -32.53 1.61 -28.83
C THR A 2 -31.26 1.35 -28.03
N THR A 3 -30.50 2.40 -27.77
CA THR A 3 -29.31 2.34 -26.90
C THR A 3 -29.72 1.73 -25.54
N PRO A 4 -29.04 0.69 -25.03
CA PRO A 4 -29.41 0.09 -23.76
C PRO A 4 -29.34 1.14 -22.65
N ASN A 5 -30.34 1.14 -21.74
CA ASN A 5 -30.31 1.99 -20.55
C ASN A 5 -29.15 1.53 -19.63
N LYS A 6 -28.47 2.48 -18.98
CA LYS A 6 -27.35 2.21 -18.05
C LYS A 6 -27.65 1.09 -17.05
N THR A 7 -28.85 1.07 -16.48
CA THR A 7 -29.29 0.00 -15.56
C THR A 7 -29.26 -1.38 -16.21
N GLN A 8 -29.61 -1.49 -17.48
CA GLN A 8 -29.53 -2.76 -18.22
C GLN A 8 -28.07 -3.20 -18.45
N LEU A 9 -27.17 -2.24 -18.64
CA LEU A 9 -25.74 -2.53 -18.78
C LEU A 9 -25.16 -3.02 -17.45
N TYR A 10 -25.50 -2.41 -16.30
CA TYR A 10 -25.08 -2.91 -14.98
C TYR A 10 -25.58 -4.33 -14.73
N THR A 11 -26.85 -4.60 -15.03
CA THR A 11 -27.39 -5.96 -14.89
C THR A 11 -26.61 -6.98 -15.73
N LYS A 12 -26.22 -6.62 -16.96
CA LYS A 12 -25.41 -7.51 -17.82
C LYS A 12 -24.00 -7.71 -17.26
N LEU A 13 -23.37 -6.67 -16.72
CA LEU A 13 -22.07 -6.78 -16.04
C LEU A 13 -22.13 -7.79 -14.89
N ASP A 14 -23.14 -7.66 -14.04
CA ASP A 14 -23.32 -8.53 -12.88
C ASP A 14 -23.55 -9.99 -13.29
N GLN A 15 -24.43 -10.22 -14.26
CA GLN A 15 -24.70 -11.54 -14.79
C GLN A 15 -23.44 -12.18 -15.39
N TRP A 16 -22.62 -11.39 -16.09
CA TRP A 16 -21.36 -11.89 -16.64
C TRP A 16 -20.37 -12.27 -15.52
N ILE A 17 -20.22 -11.40 -14.50
CA ILE A 17 -19.34 -11.67 -13.36
C ILE A 17 -19.80 -12.92 -12.61
N ASP A 18 -21.10 -13.04 -12.32
CA ASP A 18 -21.65 -14.21 -11.64
C ASP A 18 -21.41 -15.51 -12.43
N ALA A 19 -21.56 -15.46 -13.75
CA ALA A 19 -21.32 -16.61 -14.62
C ALA A 19 -19.83 -17.02 -14.73
N HIS A 20 -18.89 -16.09 -14.48
CA HIS A 20 -17.44 -16.32 -14.58
C HIS A 20 -16.73 -16.32 -13.22
N PHE A 21 -17.49 -16.34 -12.12
CA PHE A 21 -16.90 -16.20 -10.79
C PHE A 21 -15.97 -17.35 -10.43
N ASP A 22 -16.32 -18.58 -10.78
CA ASP A 22 -15.43 -19.74 -10.56
C ASP A 22 -14.10 -19.60 -11.33
N GLU A 23 -14.14 -19.03 -12.53
CA GLU A 23 -12.94 -18.73 -13.31
C GLU A 23 -12.08 -17.65 -12.62
N GLN A 24 -12.73 -16.63 -12.08
CA GLN A 24 -12.09 -15.55 -11.30
C GLN A 24 -11.39 -16.10 -10.06
N VAL A 25 -12.05 -16.98 -9.31
CA VAL A 25 -11.47 -17.62 -8.12
C VAL A 25 -10.26 -18.48 -8.50
N LYS A 26 -10.35 -19.28 -9.58
CA LYS A 26 -9.23 -20.07 -10.08
C LYS A 26 -8.05 -19.22 -10.54
N PHE A 27 -8.32 -18.06 -11.13
CA PHE A 27 -7.26 -17.10 -11.45
C PHE A 27 -6.57 -16.60 -10.19
N LEU A 28 -7.33 -16.18 -9.17
CA LEU A 28 -6.78 -15.73 -7.90
C LEU A 28 -5.93 -16.82 -7.23
N GLN A 29 -6.40 -18.09 -7.23
CA GLN A 29 -5.63 -19.20 -6.69
C GLN A 29 -4.24 -19.30 -7.36
N LYS A 30 -4.18 -19.23 -8.70
CA LYS A 30 -2.92 -19.29 -9.46
C LYS A 30 -1.99 -18.12 -9.14
N VAL A 31 -2.55 -16.94 -8.89
CA VAL A 31 -1.78 -15.73 -8.52
C VAL A 31 -1.22 -15.84 -7.11
N ILE A 32 -1.99 -16.38 -6.14
CA ILE A 32 -1.51 -16.61 -4.77
C ILE A 32 -0.41 -17.67 -4.71
N GLN A 33 -0.52 -18.73 -5.53
CA GLN A 33 0.37 -19.89 -5.49
C GLN A 33 1.83 -19.60 -5.88
N VAL A 34 2.12 -18.42 -6.45
CA VAL A 34 3.49 -18.00 -6.72
C VAL A 34 3.96 -17.06 -5.61
N PRO A 35 4.96 -17.46 -4.79
CA PRO A 35 5.49 -16.62 -3.72
C PRO A 35 6.11 -15.31 -4.21
N THR A 36 5.98 -14.27 -3.39
CA THR A 36 6.54 -12.93 -3.64
C THR A 36 7.06 -12.31 -2.34
N ASP A 37 7.67 -13.14 -1.50
CA ASP A 37 8.19 -12.72 -0.21
C ASP A 37 9.18 -11.55 -0.36
N THR A 38 8.91 -10.47 0.33
CA THR A 38 9.70 -9.26 0.28
C THR A 38 10.01 -8.82 1.72
N PRO A 39 11.26 -8.98 2.21
CA PRO A 39 12.40 -9.56 1.52
C PRO A 39 12.29 -11.08 1.27
N PRO A 40 13.06 -11.66 0.35
CA PRO A 40 14.16 -11.07 -0.44
C PRO A 40 13.70 -10.26 -1.65
N GLY A 41 12.40 -10.32 -2.05
CA GLY A 41 11.88 -9.54 -3.16
C GLY A 41 12.30 -10.03 -4.53
N ASN A 42 12.27 -11.36 -4.75
CA ASN A 42 12.41 -11.95 -6.09
C ASN A 42 11.04 -12.01 -6.79
N ASN A 43 10.56 -10.87 -7.27
CA ASN A 43 9.18 -10.71 -7.71
C ASN A 43 8.95 -10.89 -9.22
N THR A 44 10.02 -10.86 -10.04
CA THR A 44 9.94 -11.05 -11.50
C THR A 44 9.26 -12.35 -11.92
N PRO A 45 9.50 -13.53 -11.29
CA PRO A 45 8.83 -14.77 -11.66
C PRO A 45 7.30 -14.68 -11.56
N HIS A 46 6.78 -14.03 -10.50
CA HIS A 46 5.35 -13.83 -10.34
C HIS A 46 4.77 -12.90 -11.41
N ALA A 47 5.46 -11.78 -11.71
CA ALA A 47 5.04 -10.87 -12.77
C ALA A 47 4.92 -11.58 -14.12
N LEU A 48 5.93 -12.36 -14.50
CA LEU A 48 5.90 -13.13 -15.73
C LEU A 48 4.81 -14.22 -15.74
N HIS A 49 4.54 -14.85 -14.59
CA HIS A 49 3.43 -15.79 -14.44
C HIS A 49 2.08 -15.10 -14.66
N VAL A 50 1.84 -13.94 -14.06
CA VAL A 50 0.62 -13.15 -14.30
C VAL A 50 0.51 -12.73 -15.75
N ALA A 51 1.61 -12.28 -16.38
CA ALA A 51 1.63 -11.91 -17.80
C ALA A 51 1.23 -13.09 -18.71
N GLU A 52 1.62 -14.32 -18.36
CA GLU A 52 1.22 -15.52 -19.09
C GLU A 52 -0.26 -15.86 -18.85
N LEU A 53 -0.74 -15.77 -17.60
CA LEU A 53 -2.14 -16.07 -17.28
C LEU A 53 -3.13 -15.18 -18.05
N VAL A 54 -2.83 -13.87 -18.17
CA VAL A 54 -3.75 -12.93 -18.83
C VAL A 54 -3.82 -13.08 -20.34
N LYS A 55 -2.84 -13.74 -20.96
CA LYS A 55 -2.89 -14.07 -22.39
C LYS A 55 -4.09 -14.95 -22.75
N ALA A 56 -4.48 -15.86 -21.85
CA ALA A 56 -5.67 -16.71 -22.04
C ALA A 56 -6.96 -15.88 -22.16
N TYR A 57 -6.95 -14.63 -21.71
CA TYR A 57 -8.06 -13.70 -21.79
C TYR A 57 -7.92 -12.66 -22.92
N GLY A 58 -6.96 -12.86 -23.84
CA GLY A 58 -6.70 -11.92 -24.92
C GLY A 58 -6.10 -10.59 -24.43
N MET A 59 -5.51 -10.58 -23.24
CA MET A 59 -4.82 -9.42 -22.70
C MET A 59 -3.31 -9.57 -22.88
N GLN A 60 -2.64 -8.48 -23.22
CA GLN A 60 -1.19 -8.43 -23.34
C GLN A 60 -0.62 -7.54 -22.23
N ALA A 61 0.17 -8.13 -21.35
CA ALA A 61 0.90 -7.39 -20.34
C ALA A 61 2.25 -6.90 -20.91
N GLU A 62 2.55 -5.65 -20.69
CA GLU A 62 3.84 -5.03 -20.98
C GLU A 62 4.73 -5.14 -19.74
N PRO A 63 5.81 -5.94 -19.72
CA PRO A 63 6.70 -6.03 -18.59
C PRO A 63 7.69 -4.85 -18.57
N HIS A 64 7.81 -4.21 -17.42
CA HIS A 64 8.71 -3.09 -17.17
C HIS A 64 9.67 -3.48 -16.03
N ALA A 65 10.78 -4.11 -16.37
CA ALA A 65 11.81 -4.49 -15.42
C ALA A 65 12.53 -3.25 -14.86
N VAL A 66 12.69 -3.20 -13.54
CA VAL A 66 13.56 -2.22 -12.89
C VAL A 66 15.01 -2.70 -13.02
N PRO A 67 15.97 -1.82 -13.37
CA PRO A 67 17.38 -2.21 -13.50
C PRO A 67 17.93 -2.88 -12.25
N GLU A 68 18.63 -4.00 -12.40
CA GLU A 68 19.13 -4.83 -11.31
C GLU A 68 19.95 -4.04 -10.28
N ALA A 69 20.78 -3.12 -10.72
CA ALA A 69 21.59 -2.30 -9.82
C ALA A 69 20.73 -1.48 -8.83
N ILE A 70 19.61 -0.93 -9.31
CA ILE A 70 18.68 -0.13 -8.50
C ILE A 70 17.92 -1.05 -7.52
N VAL A 71 17.49 -2.22 -7.99
CA VAL A 71 16.79 -3.19 -7.14
C VAL A 71 17.69 -3.69 -6.02
N ARG A 72 18.95 -3.99 -6.33
CA ARG A 72 19.94 -4.43 -5.33
C ARG A 72 20.32 -3.33 -4.34
N GLU A 73 20.41 -2.08 -4.77
CA GLU A 73 20.62 -0.93 -3.88
C GLU A 73 19.48 -0.80 -2.85
N ALA A 74 18.25 -1.11 -3.25
CA ALA A 74 17.09 -1.18 -2.35
C ALA A 74 17.08 -2.44 -1.45
N GLY A 75 18.03 -3.37 -1.62
CA GLY A 75 18.11 -4.60 -0.84
C GLY A 75 17.19 -5.72 -1.32
N LEU A 76 16.73 -5.65 -2.56
CA LEU A 76 15.81 -6.61 -3.19
C LEU A 76 16.53 -7.40 -4.32
N GLU A 77 15.91 -8.46 -4.83
CA GLU A 77 16.50 -9.31 -5.86
C GLU A 77 16.03 -8.96 -7.28
N SER A 78 14.73 -8.87 -7.51
CA SER A 78 14.19 -8.56 -8.83
C SER A 78 12.79 -7.93 -8.75
N ILE A 79 12.54 -6.92 -9.59
CA ILE A 79 11.23 -6.28 -9.75
C ILE A 79 10.92 -6.12 -11.24
N THR A 80 9.76 -6.60 -11.65
CA THR A 80 9.19 -6.35 -12.97
C THR A 80 7.74 -5.93 -12.79
N ASN A 81 7.44 -4.67 -13.06
CA ASN A 81 6.08 -4.16 -13.04
C ASN A 81 5.36 -4.51 -14.35
N LEU A 82 4.04 -4.66 -14.32
CA LEU A 82 3.23 -4.95 -15.49
C LEU A 82 2.25 -3.81 -15.76
N ILE A 83 2.09 -3.45 -17.04
CA ILE A 83 1.00 -2.59 -17.50
C ILE A 83 0.22 -3.36 -18.57
N ILE A 84 -1.10 -3.48 -18.39
CA ILE A 84 -2.03 -4.01 -19.38
C ILE A 84 -2.91 -2.86 -19.85
N LYS A 85 -2.77 -2.44 -21.10
CA LYS A 85 -3.51 -1.31 -21.68
C LYS A 85 -4.73 -1.80 -22.46
N ARG A 86 -5.88 -1.25 -22.12
CA ARG A 86 -7.14 -1.51 -22.85
C ARG A 86 -7.66 -0.18 -23.39
N GLN A 87 -7.56 0.01 -24.69
CA GLN A 87 -8.00 1.22 -25.38
C GLN A 87 -9.43 1.05 -25.90
N TYR A 88 -10.28 2.03 -25.62
CA TYR A 88 -11.67 2.10 -26.06
C TYR A 88 -11.88 3.39 -26.87
N GLY A 89 -12.43 3.27 -28.05
CA GLY A 89 -12.74 4.41 -28.91
C GLY A 89 -11.61 5.42 -29.08
N GLN A 90 -11.97 6.67 -29.36
CA GLN A 90 -11.04 7.79 -29.48
C GLN A 90 -11.33 8.82 -28.37
N GLY A 91 -10.27 9.45 -27.85
CA GLY A 91 -10.38 10.41 -26.74
C GLY A 91 -10.67 9.75 -25.39
N GLY A 92 -11.37 10.47 -24.50
CA GLY A 92 -11.70 10.00 -23.15
C GLY A 92 -10.53 10.05 -22.15
N LYS A 93 -10.80 9.63 -20.91
CA LYS A 93 -9.83 9.61 -19.80
C LYS A 93 -9.04 8.30 -19.78
N THR A 94 -7.86 8.34 -19.18
CA THR A 94 -7.11 7.13 -18.82
C THR A 94 -7.31 6.85 -17.33
N LEU A 95 -7.88 5.70 -17.00
CA LEU A 95 -8.08 5.21 -15.63
C LEU A 95 -7.05 4.10 -15.34
N ALA A 96 -6.20 4.31 -14.33
CA ALA A 96 -5.32 3.26 -13.81
C ALA A 96 -6.01 2.47 -12.71
N LEU A 97 -5.86 1.15 -12.73
CA LEU A 97 -6.24 0.23 -11.65
C LEU A 97 -4.95 -0.42 -11.15
N ASN A 98 -4.48 -0.02 -9.97
CA ASN A 98 -3.20 -0.45 -9.42
C ASN A 98 -3.38 -1.44 -8.26
N ALA A 99 -2.62 -2.53 -8.30
CA ALA A 99 -2.51 -3.47 -7.20
C ALA A 99 -1.07 -3.97 -7.07
N HIS A 100 -0.64 -4.29 -5.84
CA HIS A 100 0.70 -4.82 -5.60
C HIS A 100 0.71 -6.32 -5.40
N GLY A 101 1.75 -6.97 -5.89
CA GLY A 101 1.93 -8.42 -5.81
C GLY A 101 2.97 -8.89 -4.80
N ASP A 102 3.84 -7.99 -4.33
CA ASP A 102 4.81 -8.26 -3.28
C ASP A 102 4.11 -8.39 -1.91
N VAL A 103 4.69 -9.20 -1.02
CA VAL A 103 4.10 -9.52 0.27
C VAL A 103 5.17 -9.66 1.34
N VAL A 104 4.83 -9.39 2.60
CA VAL A 104 5.70 -9.78 3.72
C VAL A 104 5.79 -11.30 3.83
N PRO A 105 6.95 -11.86 4.24
CA PRO A 105 7.09 -13.30 4.44
C PRO A 105 5.98 -13.88 5.33
N PRO A 106 5.50 -15.09 5.07
CA PRO A 106 4.34 -15.65 5.74
C PRO A 106 4.55 -15.88 7.26
N GLY A 107 5.78 -16.14 7.70
CA GLY A 107 6.06 -16.54 9.08
C GLY A 107 5.56 -17.96 9.39
N GLU A 108 5.40 -18.24 10.67
CA GLU A 108 4.97 -19.54 11.19
C GLU A 108 3.54 -19.52 11.71
N GLY A 109 2.98 -20.70 12.00
CA GLY A 109 1.67 -20.83 12.67
C GLY A 109 0.48 -20.89 11.71
N TRP A 110 0.68 -21.18 10.43
CA TRP A 110 -0.38 -21.37 9.45
C TRP A 110 -1.10 -22.71 9.63
N THR A 111 -2.42 -22.70 9.57
CA THR A 111 -3.27 -23.89 9.50
C THR A 111 -3.31 -24.43 8.08
N TYR A 112 -3.41 -23.55 7.08
CA TYR A 112 -3.41 -23.87 5.67
C TYR A 112 -2.10 -23.38 5.03
N PRO A 113 -1.53 -24.07 4.02
CA PRO A 113 -0.29 -23.62 3.37
C PRO A 113 -0.39 -22.18 2.89
N PRO A 114 0.56 -21.28 3.20
CA PRO A 114 0.46 -19.86 2.89
C PRO A 114 0.36 -19.54 1.39
N TYR A 115 0.80 -20.45 0.55
CA TYR A 115 0.69 -20.38 -0.92
C TYR A 115 -0.17 -21.50 -1.50
N GLY A 116 -1.00 -22.18 -0.66
CA GLY A 116 -1.93 -23.22 -1.10
C GLY A 116 -3.14 -22.65 -1.83
N ALA A 117 -3.58 -21.46 -1.46
CA ALA A 117 -4.80 -20.84 -1.95
C ALA A 117 -6.03 -21.73 -1.76
N GLU A 118 -6.10 -22.38 -0.59
CA GLU A 118 -7.18 -23.30 -0.26
C GLU A 118 -8.48 -22.55 0.04
N ILE A 119 -9.60 -23.20 -0.29
CA ILE A 119 -10.95 -22.62 -0.06
C ILE A 119 -11.66 -23.44 1.00
N HIS A 120 -12.05 -22.78 2.09
CA HIS A 120 -12.81 -23.33 3.18
C HIS A 120 -13.91 -22.35 3.61
N ASP A 121 -15.12 -22.85 3.80
CA ASP A 121 -16.28 -22.08 4.29
C ASP A 121 -16.50 -20.74 3.55
N GLY A 122 -16.36 -20.72 2.21
CA GLY A 122 -16.57 -19.54 1.38
C GLY A 122 -15.41 -18.53 1.41
N ARG A 123 -14.27 -18.91 1.99
CA ARG A 123 -13.05 -18.08 2.11
C ARG A 123 -11.89 -18.71 1.36
N ILE A 124 -11.09 -17.90 0.73
CA ILE A 124 -9.78 -18.30 0.20
C ILE A 124 -8.70 -17.91 1.21
N TYR A 125 -7.82 -18.88 1.51
CA TYR A 125 -6.73 -18.71 2.48
C TYR A 125 -5.38 -18.64 1.75
N GLY A 126 -4.55 -17.69 2.13
CA GLY A 126 -3.20 -17.57 1.59
C GLY A 126 -2.59 -16.20 1.82
N ARG A 127 -1.26 -16.12 1.80
CA ARG A 127 -0.55 -14.84 1.87
C ARG A 127 -0.92 -13.99 0.65
N ALA A 128 -1.31 -12.74 0.88
CA ALA A 128 -1.85 -11.79 -0.09
C ALA A 128 -3.25 -12.13 -0.64
N ALA A 129 -3.95 -13.10 -0.06
CA ALA A 129 -5.34 -13.37 -0.44
C ALA A 129 -6.23 -12.13 -0.23
N ALA A 130 -5.97 -11.37 0.85
CA ALA A 130 -6.72 -10.16 1.21
C ALA A 130 -6.04 -8.85 0.78
N VAL A 131 -4.70 -8.82 0.69
CA VAL A 131 -3.91 -7.60 0.39
C VAL A 131 -2.64 -7.97 -0.38
N SER A 132 -2.47 -7.68 -1.71
CA SER A 132 -3.57 -7.21 -2.58
C SER A 132 -3.67 -8.05 -3.86
N LYS A 133 -3.25 -9.35 -3.84
CA LYS A 133 -3.40 -10.25 -5.01
C LYS A 133 -4.87 -10.47 -5.40
N CYS A 134 -5.82 -10.32 -4.46
CA CYS A 134 -7.26 -10.29 -4.77
C CYS A 134 -7.60 -9.24 -5.82
N ASP A 135 -6.96 -8.08 -5.78
CA ASP A 135 -7.26 -6.98 -6.70
C ASP A 135 -6.67 -7.18 -8.10
N PHE A 136 -5.66 -8.05 -8.28
CA PHE A 136 -5.30 -8.56 -9.60
C PHE A 136 -6.51 -9.24 -10.28
N SER A 137 -7.17 -10.11 -9.51
CA SER A 137 -8.35 -10.84 -9.97
C SER A 137 -9.54 -9.89 -10.18
N THR A 138 -9.81 -9.02 -9.21
CA THR A 138 -10.90 -8.02 -9.27
C THR A 138 -10.81 -7.16 -10.52
N TYR A 139 -9.66 -6.57 -10.77
CA TYR A 139 -9.49 -5.62 -11.88
C TYR A 139 -9.50 -6.30 -13.24
N ILE A 140 -8.87 -7.46 -13.38
CA ILE A 140 -8.90 -8.23 -14.64
C ILE A 140 -10.33 -8.63 -14.99
N PHE A 141 -11.09 -9.18 -14.02
CA PHE A 141 -12.44 -9.66 -14.30
C PHE A 141 -13.45 -8.54 -14.44
N ALA A 142 -13.26 -7.39 -13.78
CA ALA A 142 -14.06 -6.20 -14.02
C ALA A 142 -13.89 -5.67 -15.46
N VAL A 143 -12.66 -5.62 -15.97
CA VAL A 143 -12.39 -5.20 -17.35
C VAL A 143 -12.93 -6.20 -18.36
N ARG A 144 -12.79 -7.50 -18.12
CA ARG A 144 -13.38 -8.54 -18.98
C ARG A 144 -14.90 -8.42 -19.05
N ALA A 145 -15.56 -8.19 -17.91
CA ALA A 145 -17.00 -7.97 -17.87
C ALA A 145 -17.39 -6.72 -18.67
N LEU A 146 -16.65 -5.62 -18.52
CA LEU A 146 -16.89 -4.40 -19.27
C LEU A 146 -16.79 -4.64 -20.79
N GLU A 147 -15.78 -5.35 -21.24
CA GLU A 147 -15.56 -5.66 -22.66
C GLU A 147 -16.62 -6.61 -23.23
N SER A 148 -17.20 -7.48 -22.41
CA SER A 148 -18.27 -8.40 -22.83
C SER A 148 -19.56 -7.69 -23.24
N LEU A 149 -19.76 -6.43 -22.81
CA LEU A 149 -20.94 -5.66 -23.15
C LEU A 149 -20.99 -5.24 -24.62
N GLY A 150 -19.86 -5.11 -25.30
CA GLY A 150 -19.80 -4.52 -26.64
C GLY A 150 -20.38 -3.08 -26.68
N ALA A 151 -20.30 -2.35 -25.56
CA ALA A 151 -20.82 -0.99 -25.44
C ALA A 151 -19.85 0.01 -26.08
N ASP A 152 -20.39 1.16 -26.54
CA ASP A 152 -19.57 2.27 -27.00
C ASP A 152 -18.87 2.93 -25.82
N LEU A 153 -17.56 2.68 -25.70
CA LEU A 153 -16.71 3.21 -24.66
C LEU A 153 -15.64 4.14 -25.25
N THR A 154 -15.16 5.07 -24.46
CA THR A 154 -14.07 5.99 -24.82
C THR A 154 -13.01 6.00 -23.73
N GLY A 155 -11.75 6.31 -24.10
CA GLY A 155 -10.65 6.39 -23.16
C GLY A 155 -9.85 5.11 -23.06
N ARG A 156 -9.17 4.96 -21.93
CA ARG A 156 -8.26 3.83 -21.68
C ARG A 156 -8.37 3.34 -20.26
N ILE A 157 -8.30 2.04 -20.04
CA ILE A 157 -8.00 1.45 -18.74
C ILE A 157 -6.58 0.86 -18.78
N GLU A 158 -5.80 1.14 -17.74
CA GLU A 158 -4.49 0.55 -17.51
C GLU A 158 -4.52 -0.26 -16.22
N LEU A 159 -4.37 -1.60 -16.32
CA LEU A 159 -4.14 -2.44 -15.15
C LEU A 159 -2.64 -2.38 -14.85
N GLN A 160 -2.28 -1.89 -13.66
CA GLN A 160 -0.90 -1.69 -13.25
C GLN A 160 -0.60 -2.59 -12.05
N PHE A 161 0.14 -3.68 -12.29
CA PHE A 161 0.54 -4.62 -11.26
C PHE A 161 1.99 -4.39 -10.88
N THR A 162 2.22 -4.00 -9.63
CA THR A 162 3.50 -3.51 -9.11
C THR A 162 4.02 -4.38 -7.97
N TYR A 163 5.33 -4.27 -7.62
CA TYR A 163 5.96 -5.23 -6.73
C TYR A 163 6.95 -4.56 -5.77
N ASP A 164 6.51 -3.54 -5.03
CA ASP A 164 7.37 -2.77 -4.12
C ASP A 164 6.58 -2.04 -3.01
N GLU A 165 5.29 -2.34 -2.82
CA GLU A 165 4.46 -1.63 -1.83
C GLU A 165 5.00 -1.80 -0.41
N GLU A 166 5.45 -2.99 -0.07
CA GLU A 166 5.99 -3.34 1.23
C GLU A 166 7.34 -2.65 1.53
N PHE A 167 7.97 -2.06 0.51
CA PHE A 167 9.24 -1.29 0.59
C PHE A 167 9.09 0.18 0.19
N GLY A 168 7.85 0.68 0.05
CA GLY A 168 7.55 2.10 -0.14
C GLY A 168 7.13 2.51 -1.55
N GLY A 169 7.03 1.60 -2.52
CA GLY A 169 6.43 1.82 -3.84
C GLY A 169 7.27 2.60 -4.85
N GLU A 170 8.48 3.03 -4.50
CA GLU A 170 9.34 3.85 -5.37
C GLU A 170 9.81 3.09 -6.62
N LEU A 171 9.94 1.76 -6.53
CA LEU A 171 10.31 0.87 -7.64
C LEU A 171 9.10 0.22 -8.32
N GLY A 172 7.91 0.38 -7.73
CA GLY A 172 6.61 0.02 -8.26
C GLY A 172 5.97 1.18 -9.04
N PRO A 173 4.85 1.72 -8.56
CA PRO A 173 4.18 2.83 -9.26
C PRO A 173 5.07 4.07 -9.37
N GLY A 174 5.93 4.32 -8.36
CA GLY A 174 6.91 5.43 -8.43
C GLY A 174 7.82 5.31 -9.66
N TRP A 175 8.32 4.10 -9.95
CA TRP A 175 9.13 3.83 -11.13
C TRP A 175 8.37 4.08 -12.42
N LEU A 176 7.13 3.57 -12.52
CA LEU A 176 6.30 3.73 -13.71
C LEU A 176 6.02 5.20 -14.01
N LEU A 177 5.66 5.99 -13.01
CA LEU A 177 5.34 7.42 -13.13
C LEU A 177 6.58 8.26 -13.44
N LYS A 178 7.69 8.04 -12.72
CA LYS A 178 8.95 8.78 -12.90
C LYS A 178 9.55 8.58 -14.28
N ASN A 179 9.46 7.37 -14.81
CA ASN A 179 9.97 7.04 -16.15
C ASN A 179 8.94 7.30 -17.26
N LYS A 180 7.78 7.90 -16.94
CA LYS A 180 6.71 8.26 -17.90
C LYS A 180 6.20 7.05 -18.70
N LEU A 181 6.22 5.87 -18.11
CA LEU A 181 5.68 4.64 -18.69
C LEU A 181 4.15 4.62 -18.62
N THR A 182 3.60 5.39 -17.71
CA THR A 182 2.17 5.66 -17.56
C THR A 182 1.93 7.13 -17.20
N LYS A 183 0.75 7.65 -17.56
CA LYS A 183 0.26 8.97 -17.17
C LYS A 183 -1.26 8.94 -17.17
N PRO A 184 -1.90 8.31 -16.19
CA PRO A 184 -3.35 8.26 -16.08
C PRO A 184 -3.93 9.61 -15.64
N ASP A 185 -5.20 9.83 -15.97
CA ASP A 185 -5.96 10.99 -15.51
C ASP A 185 -6.58 10.75 -14.12
N LEU A 186 -6.87 9.49 -13.80
CA LEU A 186 -7.44 9.01 -12.54
C LEU A 186 -6.84 7.66 -12.18
N ALA A 187 -6.83 7.33 -10.89
CA ALA A 187 -6.42 6.01 -10.44
C ALA A 187 -7.31 5.44 -9.33
N ILE A 188 -7.47 4.12 -9.32
CA ILE A 188 -7.95 3.33 -8.20
C ILE A 188 -6.80 2.42 -7.79
N ALA A 189 -6.35 2.52 -6.55
CA ALA A 189 -5.39 1.60 -5.97
C ALA A 189 -6.11 0.54 -5.14
N ALA A 190 -5.48 -0.63 -4.98
CA ALA A 190 -5.96 -1.71 -4.13
C ALA A 190 -6.39 -1.22 -2.75
N GLY A 191 -7.53 -1.70 -2.25
CA GLY A 191 -8.08 -1.21 -1.01
C GLY A 191 -9.21 -2.08 -0.45
N PHE A 192 -9.88 -1.56 0.55
CA PHE A 192 -10.99 -2.22 1.23
C PHE A 192 -12.28 -2.17 0.40
N SER A 193 -13.15 -3.18 0.55
CA SER A 193 -14.44 -3.23 -0.12
C SER A 193 -15.54 -2.40 0.58
N TYR A 194 -15.42 -2.19 1.90
CA TYR A 194 -16.41 -1.50 2.73
C TYR A 194 -16.07 -0.04 3.05
N GLN A 195 -15.05 0.53 2.42
CA GLN A 195 -14.69 1.93 2.56
C GLN A 195 -13.89 2.41 1.35
N ILE A 196 -14.12 3.65 0.96
CA ILE A 196 -13.36 4.30 -0.11
C ILE A 196 -12.33 5.20 0.57
N ILE A 197 -11.07 4.84 0.48
CA ILE A 197 -10.01 5.60 1.12
C ILE A 197 -9.59 6.74 0.21
N THR A 198 -9.79 7.96 0.68
CA THR A 198 -9.44 9.20 -0.05
C THR A 198 -8.24 9.91 0.54
N ALA A 199 -7.81 9.49 1.74
CA ALA A 199 -6.63 10.03 2.43
C ALA A 199 -5.98 8.94 3.30
N HIS A 200 -4.67 9.03 3.51
CA HIS A 200 -3.99 8.18 4.48
C HIS A 200 -2.81 8.88 5.14
N ASN A 201 -2.35 8.35 6.27
CA ASN A 201 -1.20 8.87 6.96
C ASN A 201 0.07 8.76 6.11
N GLY A 202 0.97 9.72 6.30
CA GLY A 202 2.36 9.57 5.89
C GLY A 202 3.16 8.81 6.93
N CYS A 203 4.36 8.37 6.54
CA CYS A 203 5.31 7.68 7.39
C CYS A 203 6.71 8.28 7.22
N LEU A 204 7.37 8.58 8.33
CA LEU A 204 8.73 9.07 8.37
C LEU A 204 9.53 8.19 9.33
N GLN A 205 10.56 7.52 8.81
CA GLN A 205 11.41 6.65 9.62
C GLN A 205 12.82 7.19 9.71
N PHE A 206 13.36 7.14 10.92
CA PHE A 206 14.71 7.58 11.25
C PHE A 206 15.53 6.52 11.95
N GLU A 207 16.84 6.56 11.71
CA GLU A 207 17.86 6.01 12.58
C GLU A 207 18.57 7.15 13.33
N VAL A 208 18.69 7.02 14.63
CA VAL A 208 19.45 7.92 15.49
C VAL A 208 20.60 7.16 16.09
N THR A 209 21.84 7.53 15.72
CA THR A 209 23.05 6.97 16.30
C THR A 209 23.59 7.92 17.36
N VAL A 210 23.62 7.47 18.60
CA VAL A 210 24.18 8.20 19.75
C VAL A 210 25.55 7.66 20.05
N ASN A 211 26.59 8.49 19.95
CA ASN A 211 27.98 8.14 20.20
C ASN A 211 28.47 8.81 21.48
N GLY A 212 29.15 8.04 22.30
CA GLY A 212 29.86 8.44 23.47
C GLY A 212 31.29 7.83 23.49
N LYS A 213 31.76 7.39 24.65
CA LYS A 213 33.07 6.77 24.81
C LYS A 213 32.95 5.56 25.73
N MET A 214 33.42 4.41 25.27
CA MET A 214 33.50 3.22 26.12
C MET A 214 34.42 3.46 27.31
N GLY A 215 34.09 2.86 28.44
CA GLY A 215 34.88 2.92 29.64
C GLY A 215 34.59 1.74 30.58
N HIS A 216 35.44 1.55 31.61
CA HIS A 216 35.19 0.53 32.60
C HIS A 216 34.12 1.00 33.61
N ALA A 217 33.07 0.22 33.85
CA ALA A 217 31.94 0.62 34.71
C ALA A 217 32.36 0.96 36.15
N ALA A 218 33.46 0.35 36.70
CA ALA A 218 34.01 0.69 38.00
C ALA A 218 34.74 2.05 38.04
N VAL A 219 35.02 2.67 36.87
CA VAL A 219 35.68 3.97 36.75
C VAL A 219 34.81 4.85 35.83
N PRO A 220 33.67 5.43 36.33
CA PRO A 220 32.67 6.14 35.52
C PRO A 220 33.26 7.29 34.70
N THR A 221 34.33 7.92 35.19
CA THR A 221 35.00 9.04 34.50
C THR A 221 35.86 8.61 33.31
N SER A 222 36.07 7.31 33.10
CA SER A 222 36.87 6.78 31.97
C SER A 222 36.10 6.75 30.66
N GLY A 223 34.75 6.85 30.69
CA GLY A 223 33.85 6.80 29.54
C GLY A 223 32.88 7.94 29.48
N VAL A 224 32.04 7.96 28.41
CA VAL A 224 30.90 8.82 28.23
C VAL A 224 29.73 7.94 27.81
N ASP A 225 28.71 7.86 28.66
CA ASP A 225 27.62 6.88 28.53
C ASP A 225 26.60 7.25 27.44
N ALA A 226 26.71 6.58 26.29
CA ALA A 226 25.79 6.75 25.18
C ALA A 226 24.38 6.23 25.48
N LEU A 227 24.24 5.21 26.37
CA LEU A 227 22.93 4.67 26.73
C LEU A 227 22.16 5.65 27.61
N GLN A 228 22.84 6.28 28.60
CA GLN A 228 22.23 7.30 29.41
C GLN A 228 21.78 8.51 28.57
N ALA A 229 22.60 8.91 27.58
CA ALA A 229 22.22 9.96 26.64
C ALA A 229 21.03 9.55 25.76
N ALA A 230 21.02 8.32 25.24
CA ALA A 230 19.91 7.78 24.46
C ALA A 230 18.58 7.75 25.25
N VAL A 231 18.60 7.39 26.54
CA VAL A 231 17.43 7.44 27.42
C VAL A 231 16.88 8.87 27.52
N LYS A 232 17.73 9.88 27.67
CA LYS A 232 17.29 11.30 27.70
C LYS A 232 16.67 11.72 26.36
N ILE A 233 17.25 11.31 25.24
CA ILE A 233 16.69 11.56 23.90
C ILE A 233 15.34 10.87 23.75
N MET A 234 15.22 9.60 24.15
CA MET A 234 13.93 8.88 24.12
C MET A 234 12.87 9.58 24.95
N ASN A 235 13.20 10.05 26.15
CA ASN A 235 12.26 10.81 26.99
C ASN A 235 11.80 12.11 26.33
N ALA A 236 12.68 12.85 25.65
CA ALA A 236 12.32 14.04 24.90
C ALA A 236 11.39 13.71 23.73
N LEU A 237 11.66 12.61 23.00
CA LEU A 237 10.82 12.14 21.90
C LEU A 237 9.44 11.65 22.39
N TYR A 238 9.37 10.95 23.53
CA TYR A 238 8.09 10.59 24.14
C TYR A 238 7.34 11.83 24.65
N GLY A 239 8.03 12.83 25.19
CA GLY A 239 7.44 14.12 25.54
C GLY A 239 6.85 14.82 24.31
N LEU A 240 7.57 14.83 23.20
CA LEU A 240 7.07 15.35 21.91
C LEU A 240 5.84 14.56 21.44
N ASN A 241 5.85 13.23 21.54
CA ASN A 241 4.72 12.37 21.17
C ASN A 241 3.45 12.69 21.99
N GLU A 242 3.59 13.04 23.28
CA GLU A 242 2.44 13.46 24.09
C GLU A 242 1.78 14.73 23.54
N THR A 243 2.54 15.67 22.98
CA THR A 243 1.98 16.89 22.37
C THR A 243 1.14 16.59 21.13
N TYR A 244 1.42 15.51 20.42
CA TYR A 244 0.68 15.10 19.21
C TYR A 244 -0.78 14.73 19.50
N LYS A 245 -1.11 14.28 20.71
CA LYS A 245 -2.49 13.93 21.10
C LYS A 245 -3.48 15.10 20.98
N SER A 246 -2.97 16.33 21.06
CA SER A 246 -3.77 17.56 20.88
C SER A 246 -3.99 17.94 19.41
N ILE A 247 -3.17 17.39 18.50
CA ILE A 247 -3.26 17.66 17.06
C ILE A 247 -4.30 16.70 16.49
N LYS A 248 -5.37 17.23 15.87
CA LYS A 248 -6.43 16.41 15.29
C LYS A 248 -6.45 16.56 13.78
N SER A 249 -6.58 15.45 13.07
CA SER A 249 -6.89 15.46 11.64
C SER A 249 -8.34 15.91 11.42
N THR A 250 -8.57 16.62 10.33
CA THR A 250 -9.92 16.94 9.83
C THR A 250 -10.50 15.80 9.00
N VAL A 251 -9.70 14.80 8.65
CA VAL A 251 -10.11 13.65 7.82
C VAL A 251 -10.77 12.59 8.71
N PRO A 252 -12.05 12.22 8.45
CA PRO A 252 -12.69 11.11 9.14
C PRO A 252 -11.87 9.81 8.98
N GLY A 253 -11.66 9.07 10.08
CA GLY A 253 -10.86 7.84 10.09
C GLY A 253 -9.37 8.04 10.42
N ILE A 254 -8.89 9.28 10.46
CA ILE A 254 -7.53 9.63 10.91
C ILE A 254 -7.64 10.44 12.21
N ASN A 255 -6.90 10.03 13.22
CA ASN A 255 -6.96 10.69 14.54
C ASN A 255 -5.91 11.79 14.68
N HIS A 256 -4.73 11.41 15.18
CA HIS A 256 -3.63 12.32 15.50
C HIS A 256 -2.30 11.72 15.05
N PRO A 257 -1.26 12.53 14.92
CA PRO A 257 0.09 12.04 14.64
C PRO A 257 0.58 11.12 15.78
N TYR A 258 1.54 10.26 15.46
CA TYR A 258 2.12 9.34 16.44
C TYR A 258 3.60 9.07 16.16
N LEU A 259 4.42 8.97 17.22
CA LEU A 259 5.82 8.60 17.13
C LEU A 259 6.08 7.36 17.99
N ASN A 260 6.68 6.35 17.39
CA ASN A 260 7.10 5.12 18.04
C ASN A 260 8.62 4.95 17.94
N ILE A 261 9.25 4.49 19.02
CA ILE A 261 10.64 4.01 19.02
C ILE A 261 10.58 2.49 18.95
N GLY A 262 10.74 1.95 17.76
CA GLY A 262 10.54 0.52 17.48
C GLY A 262 11.75 -0.35 17.79
N LEU A 263 12.96 0.20 17.69
CA LEU A 263 14.19 -0.55 17.92
C LEU A 263 15.18 0.26 18.75
N ILE A 264 15.89 -0.46 19.64
CA ILE A 264 17.05 0.03 20.37
C ILE A 264 18.13 -1.05 20.36
N SER A 265 19.37 -0.68 20.07
CA SER A 265 20.53 -1.57 20.18
C SER A 265 21.75 -0.81 20.67
N GLY A 266 22.60 -1.45 21.44
CA GLY A 266 23.83 -0.83 21.94
C GLY A 266 24.40 -1.54 23.17
N GLY A 267 25.62 -1.13 23.57
CA GLY A 267 26.36 -1.78 24.62
C GLY A 267 27.11 -3.03 24.14
N THR A 268 28.04 -3.54 24.94
CA THR A 268 28.86 -4.71 24.63
C THR A 268 28.93 -5.71 25.79
N ASN A 269 29.00 -5.23 27.04
CA ASN A 269 29.04 -6.06 28.24
C ASN A 269 28.51 -5.25 29.44
N THR A 270 28.01 -5.93 30.47
CA THR A 270 27.44 -5.34 31.68
C THR A 270 28.40 -4.45 32.47
N ASN A 271 29.72 -4.76 32.42
CA ASN A 271 30.77 -3.99 33.13
C ASN A 271 31.47 -2.94 32.26
N VAL A 272 30.85 -2.57 31.12
CA VAL A 272 31.39 -1.59 30.17
C VAL A 272 30.37 -0.45 29.99
N ILE A 273 30.83 0.81 30.11
CA ILE A 273 30.06 2.00 29.79
C ILE A 273 29.78 1.98 28.27
N PRO A 274 28.51 2.01 27.82
CA PRO A 274 28.19 1.94 26.40
C PRO A 274 28.72 3.14 25.62
N GLY A 275 29.53 2.89 24.59
CA GLY A 275 30.09 3.93 23.73
C GLY A 275 29.21 4.26 22.52
N LYS A 276 28.22 3.42 22.23
CA LYS A 276 27.30 3.63 21.09
C LYS A 276 25.94 3.00 21.36
N VAL A 277 24.88 3.73 20.98
CA VAL A 277 23.49 3.25 20.95
C VAL A 277 22.83 3.69 19.64
N VAL A 278 22.03 2.82 19.06
CA VAL A 278 21.24 3.10 17.86
C VAL A 278 19.75 2.93 18.18
N LEU A 279 18.96 3.93 17.81
CA LEU A 279 17.50 3.91 17.90
C LEU A 279 16.91 3.93 16.49
N LYS A 280 15.75 3.26 16.27
CA LYS A 280 14.97 3.43 15.06
C LYS A 280 13.56 3.87 15.40
N LEU A 281 13.10 4.92 14.72
CA LEU A 281 11.87 5.64 14.98
C LEU A 281 10.92 5.48 13.79
N ASP A 282 9.62 5.38 14.08
CA ASP A 282 8.52 5.46 13.11
C ASP A 282 7.58 6.60 13.53
N ARG A 283 7.43 7.60 12.65
CA ARG A 283 6.57 8.76 12.84
C ARG A 283 5.42 8.74 11.83
N ARG A 284 4.20 8.53 12.31
CA ARG A 284 2.99 8.60 11.50
C ARG A 284 2.51 10.05 11.41
N MET A 285 2.48 10.58 10.19
CA MET A 285 2.06 11.94 9.88
C MET A 285 0.60 11.96 9.43
N ILE A 286 -0.17 12.93 9.89
CA ILE A 286 -1.52 13.17 9.35
C ILE A 286 -1.43 13.97 8.03
N PRO A 287 -2.48 13.97 7.20
CA PRO A 287 -2.48 14.66 5.90
C PRO A 287 -2.20 16.16 5.97
N GLU A 288 -2.52 16.80 7.09
CA GLU A 288 -2.36 18.25 7.28
C GLU A 288 -0.93 18.68 7.60
N GLU A 289 -0.05 17.74 7.99
CA GLU A 289 1.33 18.03 8.36
C GLU A 289 2.24 18.22 7.14
N ASP A 290 3.22 19.11 7.28
CA ASP A 290 4.33 19.27 6.35
C ASP A 290 5.49 18.33 6.74
N PRO A 291 5.91 17.40 5.89
CA PRO A 291 6.96 16.42 6.23
C PRO A 291 8.30 17.06 6.60
N ALA A 292 8.67 18.20 6.00
CA ALA A 292 9.94 18.86 6.31
C ALA A 292 9.91 19.47 7.71
N GLN A 293 8.78 20.07 8.11
CA GLN A 293 8.60 20.61 9.46
C GLN A 293 8.57 19.49 10.51
N VAL A 294 7.91 18.37 10.20
CA VAL A 294 7.89 17.18 11.08
C VAL A 294 9.30 16.64 11.28
N GLU A 295 10.06 16.46 10.19
CA GLU A 295 11.45 16.01 10.27
C GLU A 295 12.30 16.94 11.12
N GLN A 296 12.17 18.25 10.89
CA GLN A 296 12.94 19.25 11.62
C GLN A 296 12.60 19.24 13.12
N SER A 297 11.32 19.13 13.49
CA SER A 297 10.91 19.08 14.90
C SER A 297 11.50 17.90 15.66
N ILE A 298 11.63 16.74 14.99
CA ILE A 298 12.27 15.55 15.59
C ILE A 298 13.77 15.79 15.77
N ARG A 299 14.44 16.35 14.75
CA ARG A 299 15.88 16.69 14.83
C ARG A 299 16.15 17.68 15.94
N ASP A 300 15.33 18.73 16.04
CA ASP A 300 15.45 19.76 17.07
C ASP A 300 15.28 19.16 18.48
N ALA A 301 14.32 18.26 18.68
CA ALA A 301 14.13 17.57 19.96
C ALA A 301 15.33 16.72 20.36
N ILE A 302 15.96 16.03 19.40
CA ILE A 302 17.17 15.24 19.60
C ILE A 302 18.36 16.15 19.92
N ASP A 303 18.55 17.21 19.13
CA ASP A 303 19.64 18.18 19.25
C ASP A 303 19.59 18.93 20.57
N ALA A 304 18.42 19.34 21.03
CA ALA A 304 18.20 20.00 22.30
C ALA A 304 18.71 19.19 23.51
N VAL A 305 18.78 17.86 23.39
CA VAL A 305 19.26 16.98 24.46
C VAL A 305 20.75 16.73 24.36
N TRP A 306 21.22 16.19 23.24
CA TRP A 306 22.60 15.69 23.18
C TRP A 306 23.63 16.83 23.22
N LYS A 307 23.33 18.01 22.65
CA LYS A 307 24.22 19.19 22.67
C LYS A 307 24.53 19.70 24.08
N GLN A 308 23.73 19.30 25.08
CA GLN A 308 23.95 19.66 26.48
C GLN A 308 24.77 18.60 27.24
N ILE A 309 25.13 17.47 26.61
CA ILE A 309 25.87 16.41 27.28
C ILE A 309 27.31 16.38 26.74
N PRO A 310 28.30 16.79 27.54
CA PRO A 310 29.69 16.79 27.08
C PRO A 310 30.18 15.44 26.63
N GLY A 311 30.82 15.39 25.47
CA GLY A 311 31.39 14.17 24.90
C GLY A 311 30.40 13.23 24.21
N ILE A 312 29.11 13.60 24.13
CA ILE A 312 28.10 12.91 23.31
C ILE A 312 27.96 13.60 21.96
N THR A 313 27.75 12.80 20.91
CA THR A 313 27.24 13.24 19.61
C THR A 313 26.03 12.39 19.21
N ALA A 314 25.08 12.99 18.47
CA ALA A 314 24.01 12.21 17.88
C ALA A 314 23.88 12.56 16.39
N GLU A 315 23.74 11.52 15.58
CA GLU A 315 23.53 11.62 14.14
C GLU A 315 22.16 11.06 13.79
N THR A 316 21.45 11.75 12.89
CA THR A 316 20.13 11.31 12.42
C THR A 316 20.18 11.01 10.94
N LYS A 317 19.76 9.81 10.55
CA LYS A 317 19.63 9.38 9.16
C LYS A 317 18.17 9.06 8.86
N ARG A 318 17.61 9.67 7.81
CA ARG A 318 16.29 9.29 7.31
C ARG A 318 16.36 7.92 6.63
N ILE A 319 15.49 7.00 7.04
CA ILE A 319 15.33 5.67 6.44
C ILE A 319 14.26 5.73 5.36
N LEU A 320 13.10 6.33 5.68
CA LEU A 320 11.94 6.40 4.79
C LEU A 320 11.23 7.74 4.95
N LEU A 321 10.74 8.27 3.85
CA LEU A 321 9.70 9.31 3.82
C LEU A 321 8.62 8.90 2.83
N ALA A 322 7.49 8.44 3.34
CA ALA A 322 6.25 8.27 2.58
C ALA A 322 5.31 9.43 2.92
N ARG A 323 4.96 10.24 1.93
CA ARG A 323 4.04 11.38 2.13
C ARG A 323 2.62 10.87 2.40
N ALA A 324 1.82 11.68 3.06
CA ALA A 324 0.40 11.38 3.23
C ALA A 324 -0.35 11.50 1.91
N LEU A 325 -1.35 10.63 1.71
CA LEU A 325 -2.34 10.81 0.65
C LEU A 325 -3.31 11.92 1.03
N LYS A 326 -3.57 12.82 0.11
CA LYS A 326 -4.56 13.90 0.23
C LYS A 326 -5.55 13.82 -0.94
N PRO A 327 -6.85 14.10 -0.73
CA PRO A 327 -7.79 14.17 -1.83
C PRO A 327 -7.36 15.26 -2.82
N LEU A 328 -7.29 14.92 -4.11
CA LEU A 328 -7.06 15.89 -5.18
C LEU A 328 -8.38 16.25 -5.88
N PRO A 329 -8.51 17.49 -6.40
CA PRO A 329 -9.61 17.83 -7.32
C PRO A 329 -9.68 16.83 -8.47
N GLY A 330 -10.90 16.39 -8.84
CA GLY A 330 -11.12 15.39 -9.89
C GLY A 330 -11.42 13.99 -9.37
N SER A 331 -11.19 13.66 -8.09
CA SER A 331 -11.59 12.38 -7.51
C SER A 331 -13.08 12.29 -7.15
N THR A 332 -13.79 13.41 -7.10
CA THR A 332 -15.19 13.47 -6.61
C THR A 332 -16.15 12.60 -7.41
N GLU A 333 -16.05 12.63 -8.74
CA GLU A 333 -16.88 11.81 -9.63
C GLU A 333 -16.61 10.32 -9.42
N LEU A 334 -15.34 9.94 -9.31
CA LEU A 334 -14.91 8.57 -9.04
C LEU A 334 -15.41 8.08 -7.68
N VAL A 335 -15.29 8.90 -6.63
CA VAL A 335 -15.81 8.58 -5.28
C VAL A 335 -17.31 8.40 -5.31
N ALA A 336 -18.05 9.29 -5.98
CA ALA A 336 -19.51 9.21 -6.07
C ALA A 336 -19.98 7.93 -6.78
N ALA A 337 -19.32 7.55 -7.89
CA ALA A 337 -19.63 6.31 -8.61
C ALA A 337 -19.37 5.08 -7.75
N LEU A 338 -18.20 5.00 -7.09
CA LEU A 338 -17.86 3.90 -6.18
C LEU A 338 -18.86 3.81 -5.02
N GLN A 339 -19.23 4.94 -4.39
CA GLN A 339 -20.21 4.95 -3.28
C GLN A 339 -21.59 4.47 -3.71
N GLN A 340 -22.05 4.91 -4.88
CA GLN A 340 -23.33 4.48 -5.43
C GLN A 340 -23.34 2.97 -5.65
N HIS A 341 -22.37 2.45 -6.41
CA HIS A 341 -22.36 1.03 -6.79
C HIS A 341 -22.08 0.13 -5.59
N ALA A 342 -21.19 0.54 -4.68
CA ALA A 342 -20.93 -0.21 -3.46
C ALA A 342 -22.18 -0.27 -2.57
N LYS A 343 -22.92 0.84 -2.41
CA LYS A 343 -24.20 0.84 -1.67
C LYS A 343 -25.22 -0.14 -2.26
N GLU A 344 -25.32 -0.20 -3.58
CA GLU A 344 -26.23 -1.11 -4.28
C GLU A 344 -25.85 -2.57 -4.06
N GLU A 345 -24.54 -2.91 -4.15
CA GLU A 345 -24.05 -4.28 -4.00
C GLU A 345 -23.99 -4.76 -2.54
N PHE A 346 -23.56 -3.92 -1.61
CA PHE A 346 -23.41 -4.32 -0.21
C PHE A 346 -24.67 -4.06 0.64
N GLY A 347 -25.66 -3.32 0.10
CA GLY A 347 -26.89 -3.00 0.81
C GLY A 347 -26.73 -1.97 1.94
N GLU A 348 -25.54 -1.39 2.09
CA GLU A 348 -25.21 -0.37 3.08
C GLU A 348 -24.39 0.77 2.48
N ALA A 349 -24.48 1.97 3.07
CA ALA A 349 -23.69 3.11 2.62
C ALA A 349 -22.21 2.91 2.95
N ILE A 350 -21.37 2.97 1.94
CA ILE A 350 -19.93 2.84 2.08
C ILE A 350 -19.30 4.23 2.26
N PRO A 351 -18.58 4.50 3.38
CA PRO A 351 -18.01 5.81 3.64
C PRO A 351 -16.80 6.10 2.75
N ALA A 352 -16.66 7.37 2.35
CA ALA A 352 -15.39 7.91 1.90
C ALA A 352 -14.65 8.48 3.13
N CYS A 353 -13.47 7.95 3.44
CA CYS A 353 -12.77 8.26 4.68
C CYS A 353 -11.24 8.16 4.50
N GLY A 354 -10.50 8.45 5.56
CA GLY A 354 -9.08 8.22 5.66
C GLY A 354 -8.74 6.93 6.41
N THR A 355 -7.49 6.51 6.29
CA THR A 355 -6.91 5.37 7.04
C THR A 355 -5.56 5.74 7.66
N PRO A 356 -5.18 5.19 8.81
CA PRO A 356 -3.83 5.36 9.36
C PRO A 356 -2.76 4.56 8.61
N LEU A 357 -3.15 3.64 7.72
CA LEU A 357 -2.24 2.82 6.91
C LEU A 357 -1.78 3.64 5.70
N TYR A 358 -0.47 3.67 5.40
CA TYR A 358 -0.01 4.26 4.14
C TYR A 358 0.01 3.20 3.02
N ALA A 359 -0.09 3.67 1.77
CA ALA A 359 -0.10 2.83 0.59
C ALA A 359 0.50 3.55 -0.63
N ASP A 360 0.65 2.82 -1.73
CA ASP A 360 1.19 3.30 -3.01
C ASP A 360 0.38 4.42 -3.66
N ALA A 361 -0.90 4.57 -3.30
CA ALA A 361 -1.77 5.63 -3.80
C ALA A 361 -1.16 7.05 -3.66
N ARG A 362 -0.32 7.27 -2.61
CA ARG A 362 0.39 8.54 -2.43
C ARG A 362 1.23 8.94 -3.63
N LEU A 363 1.81 7.98 -4.36
CA LEU A 363 2.70 8.24 -5.50
C LEU A 363 1.94 8.83 -6.70
N TYR A 364 0.70 8.37 -6.93
CA TYR A 364 -0.19 9.00 -7.91
C TYR A 364 -0.55 10.42 -7.46
N CYS A 365 -0.91 10.60 -6.19
CA CYS A 365 -1.21 11.92 -5.63
C CYS A 365 -0.01 12.88 -5.74
N GLU A 366 1.20 12.42 -5.45
CA GLU A 366 2.44 13.20 -5.59
C GLU A 366 2.72 13.59 -7.05
N ALA A 367 2.29 12.75 -8.00
CA ALA A 367 2.33 13.06 -9.43
C ALA A 367 1.17 13.95 -9.92
N GLY A 368 0.28 14.38 -9.01
CA GLY A 368 -0.88 15.22 -9.34
C GLY A 368 -2.06 14.45 -9.94
N ILE A 369 -2.09 13.13 -9.82
CA ILE A 369 -3.14 12.26 -10.33
C ILE A 369 -4.14 11.98 -9.21
N PRO A 370 -5.43 12.34 -9.36
CA PRO A 370 -6.48 12.00 -8.42
C PRO A 370 -6.60 10.49 -8.25
N VAL A 371 -6.56 10.00 -7.02
CA VAL A 371 -6.54 8.58 -6.70
C VAL A 371 -7.36 8.28 -5.45
N VAL A 372 -7.97 7.12 -5.43
CA VAL A 372 -8.65 6.53 -4.26
C VAL A 372 -8.22 5.08 -4.09
N LEU A 373 -8.33 4.53 -2.87
CA LEU A 373 -8.16 3.10 -2.65
C LEU A 373 -9.54 2.46 -2.54
N TYR A 374 -9.77 1.45 -3.36
CA TYR A 374 -10.93 0.59 -3.33
C TYR A 374 -10.66 -0.72 -4.06
N GLY A 375 -11.10 -1.84 -3.51
CA GLY A 375 -10.90 -3.16 -4.10
C GLY A 375 -11.63 -4.25 -3.36
N ALA A 376 -11.18 -5.49 -3.52
CA ALA A 376 -11.76 -6.66 -2.85
C ALA A 376 -11.23 -6.90 -1.44
N GLY A 377 -10.41 -5.99 -0.91
CA GLY A 377 -9.88 -6.12 0.45
C GLY A 377 -11.00 -6.24 1.50
N PRO A 378 -10.68 -6.74 2.68
CA PRO A 378 -11.67 -7.11 3.69
C PRO A 378 -12.37 -5.89 4.32
N ARG A 379 -13.38 -6.14 5.13
CA ARG A 379 -14.03 -5.10 5.95
C ARG A 379 -13.03 -4.48 6.94
N THR A 380 -12.22 -5.32 7.59
CA THR A 380 -11.17 -4.89 8.52
C THR A 380 -9.90 -5.73 8.36
N VAL A 381 -8.76 -5.19 8.81
CA VAL A 381 -7.47 -5.89 8.83
C VAL A 381 -7.52 -7.12 9.76
N GLU A 382 -8.23 -6.99 10.89
CA GLU A 382 -8.40 -8.07 11.87
C GLU A 382 -9.19 -9.24 11.30
N GLU A 383 -10.26 -8.97 10.56
CA GLU A 383 -11.10 -10.00 9.94
C GLU A 383 -10.32 -10.83 8.92
N SER A 384 -9.54 -10.18 8.10
CA SER A 384 -8.71 -10.86 7.09
C SER A 384 -7.46 -11.51 7.64
N ARG A 385 -7.04 -11.14 8.86
CA ARG A 385 -5.73 -11.48 9.41
C ARG A 385 -4.57 -11.06 8.49
N ALA A 386 -4.71 -9.93 7.80
CA ALA A 386 -3.67 -9.42 6.89
C ALA A 386 -2.31 -9.34 7.60
N LYS A 387 -1.26 -9.79 6.92
CA LYS A 387 0.12 -9.93 7.44
C LYS A 387 0.28 -10.93 8.61
N GLN A 388 -0.75 -11.73 8.92
CA GLN A 388 -0.73 -12.79 9.94
C GLN A 388 -0.88 -14.19 9.31
N PRO A 389 -0.64 -15.28 10.06
CA PRO A 389 -1.00 -16.64 9.61
C PRO A 389 -2.50 -16.76 9.36
N ASP A 390 -2.87 -17.58 8.39
CA ASP A 390 -4.26 -17.78 7.93
C ASP A 390 -4.93 -16.50 7.42
N GLU A 391 -4.15 -15.65 6.74
CA GLU A 391 -4.70 -14.54 5.96
C GLU A 391 -5.73 -15.08 4.98
N ARG A 392 -6.89 -14.40 4.89
CA ARG A 392 -8.04 -14.89 4.14
C ARG A 392 -8.91 -13.78 3.58
N LEU A 393 -9.66 -14.13 2.55
CA LEU A 393 -10.63 -13.25 1.91
C LEU A 393 -11.97 -13.97 1.75
N GLU A 394 -13.07 -13.27 2.06
CA GLU A 394 -14.42 -13.73 1.75
C GLU A 394 -14.63 -13.70 0.22
N LEU A 395 -14.99 -14.84 -0.36
CA LEU A 395 -15.19 -14.92 -1.82
C LEU A 395 -16.38 -14.07 -2.29
N GLU A 396 -17.39 -13.88 -1.42
CA GLU A 396 -18.52 -13.02 -1.74
C GLU A 396 -18.11 -11.55 -1.85
N ASP A 397 -17.17 -11.08 -1.01
CA ASP A 397 -16.64 -9.72 -1.09
C ASP A 397 -15.81 -9.52 -2.37
N LEU A 398 -15.03 -10.53 -2.78
CA LEU A 398 -14.34 -10.52 -4.07
C LEU A 398 -15.33 -10.31 -5.23
N ARG A 399 -16.44 -11.07 -5.25
CA ARG A 399 -17.46 -10.96 -6.28
C ARG A 399 -18.12 -9.59 -6.32
N ARG A 400 -18.57 -9.09 -5.16
CA ARG A 400 -19.22 -7.78 -5.03
C ARG A 400 -18.29 -6.64 -5.42
N ALA A 401 -17.06 -6.64 -4.93
CA ALA A 401 -16.08 -5.60 -5.30
C ALA A 401 -15.81 -5.59 -6.80
N THR A 402 -15.75 -6.78 -7.45
CA THR A 402 -15.60 -6.88 -8.90
C THR A 402 -16.77 -6.21 -9.65
N LYS A 403 -18.01 -6.40 -9.19
CA LYS A 403 -19.19 -5.72 -9.75
C LYS A 403 -19.10 -4.20 -9.58
N VAL A 404 -18.72 -3.73 -8.39
CA VAL A 404 -18.56 -2.29 -8.11
C VAL A 404 -17.50 -1.67 -9.04
N ILE A 405 -16.33 -2.30 -9.18
CA ILE A 405 -15.27 -1.80 -10.07
C ILE A 405 -15.73 -1.83 -11.53
N ALA A 406 -16.39 -2.91 -11.99
CA ALA A 406 -16.87 -3.01 -13.37
C ALA A 406 -17.90 -1.91 -13.72
N ARG A 407 -18.86 -1.67 -12.85
CA ARG A 407 -19.86 -0.59 -13.03
C ARG A 407 -19.20 0.80 -12.98
N THR A 408 -18.24 1.00 -12.07
CA THR A 408 -17.48 2.25 -11.99
C THR A 408 -16.66 2.48 -13.28
N CYS A 409 -16.00 1.45 -13.79
CA CYS A 409 -15.29 1.54 -15.08
C CYS A 409 -16.24 1.88 -16.23
N LEU A 410 -17.44 1.30 -16.26
CA LEU A 410 -18.45 1.66 -17.25
C LEU A 410 -18.81 3.14 -17.18
N ASP A 411 -19.02 3.67 -15.97
CA ASP A 411 -19.35 5.09 -15.79
C ASP A 411 -18.23 6.03 -16.23
N MET A 412 -16.99 5.68 -15.89
CA MET A 412 -15.82 6.49 -16.23
C MET A 412 -15.44 6.43 -17.72
N MET A 413 -15.78 5.34 -18.43
CA MET A 413 -15.46 5.12 -19.84
C MET A 413 -16.67 5.35 -20.78
N SER A 414 -17.85 5.61 -20.27
CA SER A 414 -19.01 5.98 -21.11
C SER A 414 -18.82 7.37 -21.71
N ALA A 415 -19.18 7.50 -22.99
CA ALA A 415 -19.09 8.76 -23.74
C ALA A 415 -20.08 9.82 -23.23
#